data_7cc4c2bdfd920b35b2b9397393054b3c
#
_entry.id   7cc4c2bdfd920b35b2b9397393054b3c
#
_cell.length_a   1.000
_cell.length_b   1.000
_cell.length_c   1.000
_cell.angle_alpha   90.00
_cell.angle_beta   90.00
_cell.angle_gamma   90.00
#
_symmetry.space_group_name_H-M   'P 1'
#
loop_
_entity.id
_entity.type
_entity.pdbx_description
1 polymer ?
#
loop_
_entity_poly.entity_id
_entity_poly.type
_entity_poly.pdbx_seq_one_letter_code
_entity_poly.pdbx_strand_id
1 'polypeptide(L)'
;NYGEKPVQRACAAADRTGHAMLHTLYQANVSARTTFFVEWMALDLIRNAEGDVVGVTALEMETGELYTLQAQTVLFATGGAGRIFQSSTNAFINTGDGLGMAARAGIPLQDMEFWQFHPTGVAGAGVLLTEGCRGEGAILLNSNGERFMERYAPTLKDLAPRDFVSRCMGQEILEGRGCGPNKDYIHMKLDHLGAETIRKRLPSVEEIGHNFANVDITKEPIPVVPTIHYQMGGIPTNINGQVVETVNGEDRPIKGLYAVGECSCVSVHGANRLGTNSLLDLLVFGKAAGDHIIANTKAGAALPNLPADATDFTLARLNRLEAASSGEYAQDIANDMRAIMQTHAGVFRSQESMDEGVRKIAALRERGQHRPA
;
A
#
# COMPACT_ATOMS: atom_id res chain seq x y z
N ASN A 1 17.22 -4.73 -14.49
CA ASN A 1 18.48 -4.74 -15.29
C ASN A 1 19.68 -5.09 -14.40
N TYR A 2 19.73 -6.35 -13.92
CA TYR A 2 20.86 -6.82 -13.11
C TYR A 2 21.86 -7.68 -13.90
N GLY A 3 21.79 -7.67 -15.23
CA GLY A 3 22.68 -8.42 -16.12
C GLY A 3 23.24 -7.54 -17.23
N GLU A 4 24.26 -8.03 -17.92
CA GLU A 4 24.89 -7.34 -19.04
C GLU A 4 23.94 -7.14 -20.24
N LYS A 5 22.87 -7.93 -20.33
CA LYS A 5 21.84 -7.82 -21.36
C LYS A 5 20.45 -7.75 -20.73
N PRO A 6 19.64 -6.74 -21.10
CA PRO A 6 18.25 -6.68 -20.64
C PRO A 6 17.45 -7.84 -21.26
N VAL A 7 16.57 -8.44 -20.46
CA VAL A 7 15.61 -9.47 -20.92
C VAL A 7 14.20 -8.94 -20.80
N GLN A 8 13.36 -9.21 -21.80
CA GLN A 8 11.95 -8.85 -21.78
C GLN A 8 11.18 -9.92 -20.98
N ARG A 9 10.78 -9.57 -19.75
CA ARG A 9 10.01 -10.45 -18.86
C ARG A 9 8.74 -9.79 -18.30
N ALA A 10 8.55 -8.51 -18.54
CA ALA A 10 7.37 -7.79 -18.09
C ALA A 10 6.29 -7.85 -19.17
N CYS A 11 5.07 -8.25 -18.78
CA CYS A 11 3.87 -8.10 -19.60
C CYS A 11 3.23 -6.73 -19.28
N ALA A 12 2.84 -6.01 -20.32
CA ALA A 12 2.27 -4.69 -20.16
C ALA A 12 1.16 -4.42 -21.20
N ALA A 13 0.16 -3.66 -20.79
CA ALA A 13 -0.84 -3.04 -21.66
C ALA A 13 -0.53 -1.53 -21.73
N ALA A 14 0.43 -1.14 -22.55
CA ALA A 14 1.01 0.20 -22.62
C ALA A 14 1.39 0.72 -21.22
N ASP A 15 0.97 1.94 -20.84
CA ASP A 15 1.16 2.54 -19.51
C ASP A 15 -0.05 2.32 -18.57
N ARG A 16 -1.01 1.43 -18.92
CA ARG A 16 -2.30 1.21 -18.24
C ARG A 16 -2.52 -0.24 -17.80
N THR A 17 -1.46 -0.97 -17.49
CA THR A 17 -1.52 -2.41 -17.17
C THR A 17 -2.45 -2.71 -15.99
N GLY A 18 -2.34 -1.99 -14.88
CA GLY A 18 -3.21 -2.17 -13.71
C GLY A 18 -4.69 -1.92 -14.04
N HIS A 19 -4.98 -0.88 -14.80
CA HIS A 19 -6.34 -0.56 -15.26
C HIS A 19 -6.93 -1.69 -16.10
N ALA A 20 -6.17 -2.21 -17.08
CA ALA A 20 -6.62 -3.31 -17.93
C ALA A 20 -6.89 -4.60 -17.13
N MET A 21 -6.03 -4.92 -16.17
CA MET A 21 -6.22 -6.07 -15.27
C MET A 21 -7.49 -5.93 -14.43
N LEU A 22 -7.67 -4.77 -13.78
CA LEU A 22 -8.84 -4.51 -12.93
C LEU A 22 -10.14 -4.68 -13.70
N HIS A 23 -10.26 -4.06 -14.87
CA HIS A 23 -11.47 -4.18 -15.69
C HIS A 23 -11.74 -5.61 -16.16
N THR A 24 -10.69 -6.36 -16.55
CA THR A 24 -10.83 -7.75 -16.97
C THR A 24 -11.31 -8.64 -15.83
N LEU A 25 -10.72 -8.49 -14.64
CA LEU A 25 -11.10 -9.28 -13.45
C LEU A 25 -12.48 -8.88 -12.92
N TYR A 26 -12.83 -7.60 -12.95
CA TYR A 26 -14.16 -7.14 -12.57
C TYR A 26 -15.23 -7.75 -13.48
N GLN A 27 -15.01 -7.71 -14.79
CA GLN A 27 -15.91 -8.31 -15.79
C GLN A 27 -16.11 -9.82 -15.57
N ALA A 28 -15.02 -10.53 -15.23
CA ALA A 28 -15.09 -11.96 -14.90
C ALA A 28 -15.94 -12.22 -13.64
N ASN A 29 -15.79 -11.40 -12.62
CA ASN A 29 -16.59 -11.48 -11.39
C ASN A 29 -18.08 -11.19 -11.64
N VAL A 30 -18.40 -10.18 -12.43
CA VAL A 30 -19.80 -9.90 -12.83
C VAL A 30 -20.39 -11.10 -13.57
N SER A 31 -19.64 -11.69 -14.52
CA SER A 31 -20.06 -12.90 -15.25
C SER A 31 -20.25 -14.11 -14.34
N ALA A 32 -19.44 -14.24 -13.29
CA ALA A 32 -19.57 -15.28 -12.28
C ALA A 32 -20.69 -14.99 -11.25
N ARG A 33 -21.39 -13.86 -11.35
CA ARG A 33 -22.43 -13.42 -10.41
C ARG A 33 -21.91 -13.28 -8.97
N THR A 34 -20.69 -12.79 -8.81
CA THR A 34 -20.14 -12.45 -7.49
C THR A 34 -20.99 -11.34 -6.87
N THR A 35 -21.39 -11.50 -5.62
CA THR A 35 -22.10 -10.47 -4.86
C THR A 35 -21.10 -9.42 -4.38
N PHE A 36 -21.34 -8.15 -4.68
CA PHE A 36 -20.54 -7.02 -4.23
C PHE A 36 -21.29 -6.24 -3.16
N PHE A 37 -20.66 -6.08 -2.00
CA PHE A 37 -21.13 -5.19 -0.94
C PHE A 37 -20.40 -3.85 -1.10
N VAL A 38 -20.99 -2.93 -1.88
CA VAL A 38 -20.41 -1.62 -2.18
C VAL A 38 -20.71 -0.67 -1.03
N GLU A 39 -19.71 0.13 -0.61
CA GLU A 39 -19.81 1.05 0.55
C GLU A 39 -20.09 0.32 1.87
N TRP A 40 -19.56 -0.87 2.00
CA TRP A 40 -19.53 -1.63 3.25
C TRP A 40 -18.12 -1.65 3.82
N MET A 41 -18.00 -1.35 5.11
CA MET A 41 -16.73 -1.34 5.82
C MET A 41 -16.59 -2.58 6.70
N ALA A 42 -15.69 -3.50 6.35
CA ALA A 42 -15.35 -4.61 7.22
C ALA A 42 -14.63 -4.07 8.48
N LEU A 43 -15.08 -4.50 9.66
CA LEU A 43 -14.61 -3.97 10.93
C LEU A 43 -13.71 -4.93 11.69
N ASP A 44 -14.16 -6.16 11.92
CA ASP A 44 -13.42 -7.14 12.70
C ASP A 44 -13.67 -8.57 12.20
N LEU A 45 -12.67 -9.46 12.41
CA LEU A 45 -12.82 -10.90 12.21
C LEU A 45 -13.62 -11.51 13.35
N ILE A 46 -14.42 -12.52 13.04
CA ILE A 46 -15.10 -13.34 14.04
C ILE A 46 -14.35 -14.67 14.14
N ARG A 47 -13.83 -14.98 15.34
CA ARG A 47 -13.17 -16.25 15.64
C ARG A 47 -14.04 -17.07 16.61
N ASN A 48 -14.09 -18.37 16.39
CA ASN A 48 -14.76 -19.30 17.32
C ASN A 48 -13.82 -19.68 18.49
N ALA A 49 -14.30 -20.54 19.39
CA ALA A 49 -13.54 -20.98 20.55
C ALA A 49 -12.28 -21.80 20.19
N GLU A 50 -12.26 -22.43 19.04
CA GLU A 50 -11.13 -23.18 18.49
C GLU A 50 -10.09 -22.27 17.86
N GLY A 51 -10.40 -20.97 17.69
CA GLY A 51 -9.57 -19.98 17.03
C GLY A 51 -9.71 -19.91 15.51
N ASP A 52 -10.62 -20.72 14.91
CA ASP A 52 -10.94 -20.68 13.49
C ASP A 52 -11.65 -19.36 13.15
N VAL A 53 -11.44 -18.83 11.95
CA VAL A 53 -12.18 -17.68 11.45
C VAL A 53 -13.47 -18.16 10.79
N VAL A 54 -14.60 -17.62 11.25
CA VAL A 54 -15.97 -18.07 10.88
C VAL A 54 -16.81 -16.95 10.25
N GLY A 55 -16.27 -15.74 10.14
CA GLY A 55 -16.95 -14.60 9.53
C GLY A 55 -16.28 -13.28 9.84
N VAL A 56 -16.99 -12.22 9.48
CA VAL A 56 -16.58 -10.82 9.73
C VAL A 56 -17.78 -10.00 10.19
N THR A 57 -17.54 -8.96 10.97
CA THR A 57 -18.49 -7.87 11.18
C THR A 57 -18.27 -6.78 10.14
N ALA A 58 -19.32 -6.20 9.62
CA ALA A 58 -19.26 -5.14 8.62
C ALA A 58 -20.33 -4.07 8.89
N LEU A 59 -19.98 -2.83 8.63
CA LEU A 59 -20.86 -1.67 8.70
C LEU A 59 -21.31 -1.31 7.29
N GLU A 60 -22.62 -1.24 7.07
CA GLU A 60 -23.18 -0.60 5.89
C GLU A 60 -23.10 0.92 6.06
N MET A 61 -22.33 1.58 5.22
CA MET A 61 -21.99 3.00 5.44
C MET A 61 -23.20 3.94 5.17
N GLU A 62 -24.14 3.51 4.34
CA GLU A 62 -25.35 4.30 4.01
C GLU A 62 -26.32 4.34 5.20
N THR A 63 -26.57 3.21 5.86
CA THR A 63 -27.56 3.10 6.94
C THR A 63 -26.95 3.22 8.33
N GLY A 64 -25.65 2.94 8.47
CA GLY A 64 -24.97 2.80 9.76
C GLY A 64 -25.29 1.49 10.49
N GLU A 65 -25.94 0.54 9.83
CA GLU A 65 -26.29 -0.76 10.43
C GLU A 65 -25.08 -1.71 10.45
N LEU A 66 -24.93 -2.44 11.56
CA LEU A 66 -23.90 -3.46 11.72
C LEU A 66 -24.43 -4.83 11.30
N TYR A 67 -23.67 -5.49 10.42
CA TYR A 67 -23.98 -6.82 9.91
C TYR A 67 -22.91 -7.83 10.33
N THR A 68 -23.34 -9.08 10.46
CA THR A 68 -22.47 -10.25 10.62
C THR A 68 -22.51 -11.07 9.35
N LEU A 69 -21.37 -11.18 8.67
CA LEU A 69 -21.22 -12.01 7.49
C LEU A 69 -20.55 -13.33 7.87
N GLN A 70 -21.34 -14.38 8.02
CA GLN A 70 -20.88 -15.72 8.32
C GLN A 70 -20.32 -16.39 7.07
N ALA A 71 -19.16 -17.04 7.17
CA ALA A 71 -18.50 -17.65 6.03
C ALA A 71 -17.72 -18.91 6.40
N GLN A 72 -17.57 -19.84 5.45
CA GLN A 72 -16.65 -20.98 5.58
C GLN A 72 -15.19 -20.52 5.47
N THR A 73 -14.95 -19.45 4.74
CA THR A 73 -13.62 -18.90 4.48
C THR A 73 -13.71 -17.39 4.32
N VAL A 74 -12.78 -16.69 4.96
CA VAL A 74 -12.54 -15.26 4.79
C VAL A 74 -11.19 -15.07 4.10
N LEU A 75 -11.13 -14.22 3.09
CA LEU A 75 -9.91 -13.89 2.37
C LEU A 75 -9.66 -12.38 2.43
N PHE A 76 -8.54 -11.98 3.00
CA PHE A 76 -8.05 -10.62 2.95
C PHE A 76 -7.43 -10.31 1.58
N ALA A 77 -7.93 -9.28 0.91
CA ALA A 77 -7.37 -8.69 -0.30
C ALA A 77 -7.44 -7.15 -0.21
N THR A 78 -7.14 -6.62 0.98
CA THR A 78 -7.41 -5.25 1.40
C THR A 78 -6.35 -4.24 0.96
N GLY A 79 -5.32 -4.70 0.22
CA GLY A 79 -4.22 -3.84 -0.19
C GLY A 79 -3.33 -3.41 0.98
N GLY A 80 -2.41 -2.49 0.71
CA GLY A 80 -1.45 -2.02 1.70
C GLY A 80 -1.97 -0.92 2.63
N ALA A 81 -1.06 -0.32 3.40
CA ALA A 81 -1.34 0.71 4.38
C ALA A 81 -0.62 2.04 4.10
N GLY A 82 -0.23 2.31 2.84
CA GLY A 82 0.59 3.47 2.53
C GLY A 82 -0.03 4.84 2.88
N ARG A 83 -1.34 4.91 3.12
CA ARG A 83 -2.01 6.16 3.54
C ARG A 83 -1.80 6.54 5.00
N ILE A 84 -1.06 5.74 5.76
CA ILE A 84 -0.55 6.16 7.07
C ILE A 84 0.65 7.11 6.96
N PHE A 85 1.21 7.33 5.77
CA PHE A 85 2.28 8.29 5.49
C PHE A 85 1.73 9.56 4.83
N GLN A 86 2.42 10.68 5.03
CA GLN A 86 2.03 11.98 4.48
C GLN A 86 2.10 12.00 2.94
N SER A 87 3.21 11.50 2.37
CA SER A 87 3.41 11.38 0.93
C SER A 87 3.24 9.94 0.49
N SER A 88 2.18 9.65 -0.26
CA SER A 88 1.81 8.29 -0.66
C SER A 88 1.25 8.25 -2.08
N THR A 89 1.65 7.24 -2.86
CA THR A 89 1.08 6.93 -4.17
C THR A 89 -0.14 6.03 -4.09
N ASN A 90 -0.48 5.54 -2.89
CA ASN A 90 -1.60 4.62 -2.71
C ASN A 90 -2.96 5.32 -2.82
N ALA A 91 -4.00 4.56 -3.16
CA ALA A 91 -5.37 5.02 -3.12
C ALA A 91 -5.77 5.47 -1.69
N PHE A 92 -6.72 6.39 -1.57
CA PHE A 92 -7.14 6.95 -0.27
C PHE A 92 -7.69 5.90 0.69
N ILE A 93 -8.22 4.79 0.18
CA ILE A 93 -8.73 3.67 0.95
C ILE A 93 -7.64 2.74 1.52
N ASN A 94 -6.37 2.89 1.13
CA ASN A 94 -5.28 2.03 1.59
C ASN A 94 -4.74 2.49 2.95
N THR A 95 -5.60 2.44 3.96
CA THR A 95 -5.36 2.89 5.34
C THR A 95 -4.89 1.78 6.26
N GLY A 96 -4.77 0.54 5.77
CA GLY A 96 -4.30 -0.62 6.53
C GLY A 96 -5.39 -1.30 7.37
N ASP A 97 -6.65 -1.15 7.00
CA ASP A 97 -7.76 -1.69 7.77
C ASP A 97 -7.70 -3.21 7.94
N GLY A 98 -7.34 -3.95 6.87
CA GLY A 98 -7.16 -5.40 6.95
C GLY A 98 -6.03 -5.81 7.93
N LEU A 99 -4.92 -5.08 7.94
CA LEU A 99 -3.85 -5.29 8.92
C LEU A 99 -4.33 -5.00 10.34
N GLY A 100 -5.10 -3.93 10.52
CA GLY A 100 -5.72 -3.57 11.80
C GLY A 100 -6.70 -4.65 12.28
N MET A 101 -7.52 -5.20 11.38
CA MET A 101 -8.42 -6.32 11.69
C MET A 101 -7.65 -7.56 12.12
N ALA A 102 -6.59 -7.92 11.38
CA ALA A 102 -5.72 -9.06 11.72
C ALA A 102 -5.07 -8.88 13.10
N ALA A 103 -4.47 -7.71 13.36
CA ALA A 103 -3.82 -7.41 14.63
C ALA A 103 -4.82 -7.44 15.81
N ARG A 104 -6.03 -6.90 15.65
CA ARG A 104 -7.06 -6.94 16.69
C ARG A 104 -7.56 -8.35 16.97
N ALA A 105 -7.55 -9.22 15.96
CA ALA A 105 -7.90 -10.63 16.09
C ALA A 105 -6.76 -11.49 16.69
N GLY A 106 -5.62 -10.87 17.06
CA GLY A 106 -4.45 -11.56 17.61
C GLY A 106 -3.62 -12.30 16.56
N ILE A 107 -3.78 -11.97 15.27
CA ILE A 107 -3.00 -12.55 14.18
C ILE A 107 -1.68 -11.79 14.06
N PRO A 108 -0.53 -12.48 13.93
CA PRO A 108 0.77 -11.84 13.79
C PRO A 108 0.85 -11.04 12.48
N LEU A 109 1.72 -10.03 12.47
CA LEU A 109 2.13 -9.31 11.27
C LEU A 109 3.64 -9.51 11.10
N GLN A 110 4.10 -9.65 9.86
CA GLN A 110 5.49 -9.99 9.52
C GLN A 110 6.10 -8.92 8.63
N ASP A 111 7.41 -8.67 8.79
CA ASP A 111 8.23 -7.81 7.93
C ASP A 111 7.69 -6.36 7.79
N MET A 112 7.06 -5.84 8.84
CA MET A 112 6.38 -4.54 8.82
C MET A 112 7.34 -3.35 8.67
N GLU A 113 8.63 -3.55 8.82
CA GLU A 113 9.68 -2.56 8.55
C GLU A 113 9.96 -2.37 7.06
N PHE A 114 9.54 -3.29 6.20
CA PHE A 114 9.86 -3.26 4.76
C PHE A 114 8.83 -2.46 3.98
N TRP A 115 9.14 -1.18 3.81
CA TRP A 115 8.39 -0.23 3.01
C TRP A 115 9.20 0.23 1.80
N GLN A 116 8.63 0.15 0.61
CA GLN A 116 9.25 0.65 -0.61
C GLN A 116 8.79 2.09 -0.87
N PHE A 117 9.77 2.99 -0.98
CA PHE A 117 9.54 4.34 -1.49
C PHE A 117 9.74 4.35 -3.01
N HIS A 118 8.81 4.99 -3.73
CA HIS A 118 8.98 5.28 -5.14
C HIS A 118 9.61 6.66 -5.29
N PRO A 119 10.68 6.81 -6.11
CA PRO A 119 11.39 8.08 -6.21
C PRO A 119 10.56 9.19 -6.87
N THR A 120 9.61 8.85 -7.74
CA THR A 120 8.92 9.82 -8.59
C THR A 120 7.42 9.89 -8.31
N GLY A 121 7.04 10.26 -7.08
CA GLY A 121 5.71 10.79 -6.80
C GLY A 121 5.66 12.28 -7.08
N VAL A 122 4.55 12.79 -7.63
CA VAL A 122 4.35 14.24 -7.82
C VAL A 122 4.35 14.92 -6.46
N ALA A 123 5.22 15.92 -6.27
CA ALA A 123 5.32 16.63 -5.01
C ALA A 123 3.99 17.32 -4.67
N GLY A 124 3.55 17.21 -3.42
CA GLY A 124 2.28 17.74 -2.91
C GLY A 124 1.05 16.87 -3.25
N ALA A 125 0.98 16.25 -4.43
CA ALA A 125 -0.16 15.45 -4.85
C ALA A 125 -0.01 13.94 -4.53
N GLY A 126 1.22 13.44 -4.42
CA GLY A 126 1.51 12.03 -4.16
C GLY A 126 1.19 11.09 -5.33
N VAL A 127 0.78 11.61 -6.49
CA VAL A 127 0.43 10.78 -7.66
C VAL A 127 1.69 10.17 -8.27
N LEU A 128 1.60 8.87 -8.59
CA LEU A 128 2.73 8.12 -9.14
C LEU A 128 3.04 8.53 -10.59
N LEU A 129 4.30 8.90 -10.84
CA LEU A 129 4.87 8.91 -12.17
C LEU A 129 5.63 7.60 -12.41
N THR A 130 5.21 6.86 -13.44
CA THR A 130 5.75 5.53 -13.75
C THR A 130 7.27 5.52 -13.86
N GLU A 131 7.90 4.44 -13.43
CA GLU A 131 9.33 4.20 -13.66
C GLU A 131 9.69 4.21 -15.15
N GLY A 132 8.71 3.98 -16.01
CA GLY A 132 8.84 4.12 -17.47
C GLY A 132 9.38 5.47 -17.91
N CYS A 133 9.10 6.57 -17.17
CA CYS A 133 9.69 7.89 -17.46
C CYS A 133 11.22 7.84 -17.50
N ARG A 134 11.82 7.24 -16.46
CA ARG A 134 13.28 7.08 -16.38
C ARG A 134 13.79 6.06 -17.41
N GLY A 135 12.98 5.04 -17.72
CA GLY A 135 13.24 4.07 -18.79
C GLY A 135 13.29 4.70 -20.19
N GLU A 136 12.44 5.71 -20.44
CA GLU A 136 12.43 6.47 -21.70
C GLU A 136 13.51 7.58 -21.72
N GLY A 137 14.19 7.84 -20.60
CA GLY A 137 15.31 8.77 -20.54
C GLY A 137 15.09 10.02 -19.68
N ALA A 138 14.04 10.06 -18.86
CA ALA A 138 13.89 11.15 -17.89
C ALA A 138 15.09 11.20 -16.92
N ILE A 139 15.51 12.41 -16.55
CA ILE A 139 16.63 12.66 -15.65
C ILE A 139 16.21 13.42 -14.41
N LEU A 140 16.88 13.16 -13.29
CA LEU A 140 16.64 13.82 -12.01
C LEU A 140 17.66 14.93 -11.78
N LEU A 141 17.17 16.15 -11.51
CA LEU A 141 17.98 17.35 -11.31
C LEU A 141 17.73 17.95 -9.94
N ASN A 142 18.81 18.30 -9.22
CA ASN A 142 18.71 19.11 -8.01
C ASN A 142 18.57 20.62 -8.35
N SER A 143 18.51 21.48 -7.33
CA SER A 143 18.35 22.93 -7.49
C SER A 143 19.51 23.61 -8.22
N ASN A 144 20.70 22.99 -8.29
CA ASN A 144 21.86 23.47 -9.03
C ASN A 144 21.81 23.06 -10.50
N GLY A 145 20.77 22.36 -10.96
CA GLY A 145 20.69 21.81 -12.32
C GLY A 145 21.61 20.61 -12.54
N GLU A 146 22.16 20.03 -11.47
CA GLU A 146 23.02 18.85 -11.52
C GLU A 146 22.19 17.57 -11.67
N ARG A 147 22.56 16.71 -12.60
CA ARG A 147 22.09 15.32 -12.68
C ARG A 147 22.81 14.49 -11.63
N PHE A 148 22.42 14.65 -10.37
CA PHE A 148 23.13 14.10 -9.20
C PHE A 148 23.27 12.58 -9.21
N MET A 149 22.39 11.85 -9.91
CA MET A 149 22.50 10.41 -10.03
C MET A 149 23.77 9.95 -10.76
N GLU A 150 24.40 10.77 -11.57
CA GLU A 150 25.71 10.47 -12.17
C GLU A 150 26.83 10.38 -11.13
N ARG A 151 26.71 11.14 -10.04
CA ARG A 151 27.64 11.11 -8.91
C ARG A 151 27.42 9.90 -8.00
N TYR A 152 26.15 9.56 -7.73
CA TYR A 152 25.80 8.47 -6.83
C TYR A 152 25.85 7.08 -7.48
N ALA A 153 25.48 6.99 -8.75
CA ALA A 153 25.41 5.74 -9.52
C ALA A 153 25.96 5.94 -10.95
N PRO A 154 27.28 6.07 -11.15
CA PRO A 154 27.86 6.41 -12.46
C PRO A 154 27.44 5.49 -13.61
N THR A 155 27.21 4.20 -13.33
CA THR A 155 26.85 3.20 -14.33
C THR A 155 25.36 3.20 -14.65
N LEU A 156 24.50 3.12 -13.64
CA LEU A 156 23.04 2.98 -13.80
C LEU A 156 22.33 4.32 -13.83
N LYS A 157 22.93 5.35 -13.28
CA LYS A 157 22.40 6.72 -13.18
C LYS A 157 20.94 6.68 -12.64
N ASP A 158 20.02 7.34 -13.31
CA ASP A 158 18.61 7.42 -12.93
C ASP A 158 17.87 6.08 -13.03
N LEU A 159 18.47 5.05 -13.63
CA LEU A 159 17.93 3.68 -13.69
C LEU A 159 18.41 2.78 -12.55
N ALA A 160 19.08 3.33 -11.54
CA ALA A 160 19.41 2.61 -10.31
C ALA A 160 18.11 2.14 -9.58
N PRO A 161 18.20 1.13 -8.69
CA PRO A 161 17.06 0.63 -7.92
C PRO A 161 16.29 1.73 -7.20
N ARG A 162 14.97 1.58 -7.06
CA ARG A 162 14.05 2.59 -6.50
C ARG A 162 14.47 3.09 -5.13
N ASP A 163 14.84 2.18 -4.24
CA ASP A 163 15.30 2.49 -2.89
C ASP A 163 16.58 3.33 -2.90
N PHE A 164 17.51 2.99 -3.78
CA PHE A 164 18.75 3.74 -3.93
C PHE A 164 18.50 5.15 -4.45
N VAL A 165 17.71 5.30 -5.51
CA VAL A 165 17.33 6.61 -6.08
C VAL A 165 16.60 7.45 -5.03
N SER A 166 15.65 6.86 -4.29
CA SER A 166 14.91 7.55 -3.23
C SER A 166 15.82 8.06 -2.12
N ARG A 167 16.83 7.28 -1.71
CA ARG A 167 17.82 7.71 -0.73
C ARG A 167 18.70 8.85 -1.27
N CYS A 168 19.15 8.77 -2.53
CA CYS A 168 19.91 9.85 -3.14
C CYS A 168 19.11 11.15 -3.23
N MET A 169 17.84 11.09 -3.61
CA MET A 169 16.94 12.25 -3.62
C MET A 169 16.76 12.83 -2.22
N GLY A 170 16.52 11.97 -1.24
CA GLY A 170 16.41 12.37 0.17
C GLY A 170 17.69 13.06 0.67
N GLN A 171 18.86 12.56 0.27
CA GLN A 171 20.15 13.16 0.62
C GLN A 171 20.31 14.56 -0.01
N GLU A 172 19.95 14.72 -1.28
CA GLU A 172 19.98 16.03 -1.94
C GLU A 172 19.07 17.05 -1.23
N ILE A 173 17.87 16.62 -0.83
CA ILE A 173 16.92 17.46 -0.09
C ILE A 173 17.48 17.82 1.30
N LEU A 174 17.98 16.86 2.06
CA LEU A 174 18.53 17.07 3.40
C LEU A 174 19.75 18.01 3.40
N GLU A 175 20.59 17.94 2.38
CA GLU A 175 21.74 18.81 2.20
C GLU A 175 21.40 20.19 1.60
N GLY A 176 20.12 20.52 1.46
CA GLY A 176 19.61 21.81 0.99
C GLY A 176 19.72 22.04 -0.51
N ARG A 177 19.98 20.98 -1.30
CA ARG A 177 19.98 21.02 -2.78
C ARG A 177 18.65 20.62 -3.41
N GLY A 178 17.59 20.50 -2.62
CA GLY A 178 16.23 20.36 -3.11
C GLY A 178 15.79 21.57 -3.94
N CYS A 179 14.79 21.38 -4.79
CA CYS A 179 14.17 22.40 -5.63
C CYS A 179 12.98 23.06 -4.93
N GLY A 180 12.52 24.17 -5.50
CA GLY A 180 11.38 24.93 -5.00
C GLY A 180 11.67 25.83 -3.80
N PRO A 181 10.66 26.58 -3.34
CA PRO A 181 10.83 27.54 -2.26
C PRO A 181 11.22 26.91 -0.93
N ASN A 182 10.73 25.70 -0.66
CA ASN A 182 11.01 24.96 0.57
C ASN A 182 12.20 23.99 0.44
N LYS A 183 12.78 23.84 -0.75
CA LYS A 183 13.85 22.89 -1.06
C LYS A 183 13.51 21.43 -0.71
N ASP A 184 12.26 21.03 -0.90
CA ASP A 184 11.68 19.78 -0.41
C ASP A 184 11.33 18.78 -1.53
N TYR A 185 11.68 19.05 -2.78
CA TYR A 185 11.50 18.16 -3.93
C TYR A 185 12.67 18.19 -4.91
N ILE A 186 12.65 17.32 -5.89
CA ILE A 186 13.60 17.20 -6.99
C ILE A 186 12.88 17.45 -8.32
N HIS A 187 13.57 17.95 -9.33
CA HIS A 187 13.03 18.10 -10.67
C HIS A 187 13.23 16.84 -11.51
N MET A 188 12.16 16.26 -12.06
CA MET A 188 12.24 15.25 -13.11
C MET A 188 12.05 15.93 -14.48
N LYS A 189 13.10 15.93 -15.28
CA LYS A 189 13.15 16.58 -16.61
C LYS A 189 12.85 15.56 -17.71
N LEU A 190 11.92 15.91 -18.60
CA LEU A 190 11.46 15.09 -19.73
C LEU A 190 11.51 15.84 -21.07
N ASP A 191 11.49 17.18 -21.08
CA ASP A 191 11.38 18.03 -22.26
C ASP A 191 12.46 17.76 -23.32
N HIS A 192 13.66 17.32 -22.91
CA HIS A 192 14.74 16.94 -23.84
C HIS A 192 14.43 15.71 -24.70
N LEU A 193 13.40 14.90 -24.36
CA LEU A 193 12.94 13.78 -25.17
C LEU A 193 12.13 14.22 -26.38
N GLY A 194 11.63 15.46 -26.39
CA GLY A 194 10.77 16.03 -27.40
C GLY A 194 9.29 15.65 -27.23
N ALA A 195 8.40 16.59 -27.58
CA ALA A 195 6.97 16.47 -27.38
C ALA A 195 6.35 15.24 -28.08
N GLU A 196 6.83 14.88 -29.28
CA GLU A 196 6.34 13.71 -30.02
C GLU A 196 6.59 12.42 -29.25
N THR A 197 7.81 12.23 -28.73
CA THR A 197 8.17 11.05 -27.92
C THR A 197 7.32 10.97 -26.65
N ILE A 198 7.18 12.10 -25.95
CA ILE A 198 6.38 12.17 -24.72
C ILE A 198 4.93 11.74 -25.00
N ARG A 199 4.28 12.35 -25.97
CA ARG A 199 2.87 12.03 -26.30
C ARG A 199 2.66 10.61 -26.80
N LYS A 200 3.65 10.04 -27.49
CA LYS A 200 3.58 8.66 -27.99
C LYS A 200 3.87 7.61 -26.94
N ARG A 201 4.83 7.85 -26.05
CA ARG A 201 5.37 6.84 -25.13
C ARG A 201 4.84 7.01 -23.69
N LEU A 202 4.49 8.22 -23.31
CA LEU A 202 4.12 8.61 -21.94
C LEU A 202 2.85 9.48 -21.88
N PRO A 203 1.76 9.14 -22.60
CA PRO A 203 0.57 9.98 -22.67
C PRO A 203 -0.08 10.21 -21.30
N SER A 204 -0.13 9.20 -20.43
CA SER A 204 -0.66 9.36 -19.08
C SER A 204 0.22 10.26 -18.19
N VAL A 205 1.52 10.31 -18.44
CA VAL A 205 2.44 11.18 -17.69
C VAL A 205 2.22 12.66 -18.07
N GLU A 206 1.93 12.94 -19.36
CA GLU A 206 1.56 14.31 -19.79
C GLU A 206 0.30 14.78 -19.08
N GLU A 207 -0.72 13.93 -19.02
CA GLU A 207 -1.98 14.19 -18.31
C GLU A 207 -1.76 14.42 -16.80
N ILE A 208 -0.95 13.56 -16.15
CA ILE A 208 -0.62 13.70 -14.73
C ILE A 208 0.16 15.00 -14.45
N GLY A 209 1.15 15.33 -15.27
CA GLY A 209 1.93 16.56 -15.14
C GLY A 209 1.05 17.80 -15.20
N HIS A 210 0.12 17.83 -16.17
CA HIS A 210 -0.82 18.92 -16.33
C HIS A 210 -1.83 19.02 -15.15
N ASN A 211 -2.48 17.90 -14.80
CA ASN A 211 -3.58 17.92 -13.85
C ASN A 211 -3.14 18.01 -12.38
N PHE A 212 -1.99 17.47 -12.01
CA PHE A 212 -1.55 17.35 -10.61
C PHE A 212 -0.31 18.20 -10.28
N ALA A 213 0.50 18.56 -11.25
CA ALA A 213 1.64 19.44 -11.05
C ALA A 213 1.45 20.83 -11.69
N ASN A 214 0.41 21.00 -12.51
CA ASN A 214 0.18 22.20 -13.33
C ASN A 214 1.40 22.55 -14.21
N VAL A 215 2.04 21.53 -14.81
CA VAL A 215 3.26 21.62 -15.59
C VAL A 215 3.05 21.09 -16.99
N ASP A 216 3.51 21.82 -18.01
CA ASP A 216 3.69 21.31 -19.37
C ASP A 216 5.03 20.56 -19.46
N ILE A 217 4.98 19.24 -19.31
CA ILE A 217 6.16 18.37 -19.24
C ILE A 217 7.00 18.38 -20.53
N THR A 218 6.47 18.94 -21.61
CA THR A 218 7.21 19.13 -22.87
C THR A 218 8.13 20.37 -22.84
N LYS A 219 8.01 21.19 -21.79
CA LYS A 219 8.74 22.44 -21.64
C LYS A 219 9.41 22.60 -20.28
N GLU A 220 8.83 22.03 -19.24
CA GLU A 220 9.21 22.23 -17.85
C GLU A 220 9.37 20.90 -17.10
N PRO A 221 10.26 20.82 -16.09
CA PRO A 221 10.42 19.61 -15.28
C PRO A 221 9.27 19.47 -14.29
N ILE A 222 8.92 18.22 -13.96
CA ILE A 222 7.91 17.89 -12.95
C ILE A 222 8.58 17.89 -11.56
N PRO A 223 7.98 18.52 -10.54
CA PRO A 223 8.43 18.38 -9.16
C PRO A 223 8.09 16.98 -8.63
N VAL A 224 9.10 16.24 -8.16
CA VAL A 224 8.95 14.87 -7.64
C VAL A 224 9.62 14.70 -6.30
N VAL A 225 9.05 13.82 -5.47
CA VAL A 225 9.55 13.50 -4.13
C VAL A 225 9.45 12.01 -3.87
N PRO A 226 10.36 11.41 -3.08
CA PRO A 226 10.19 10.03 -2.64
C PRO A 226 8.87 9.86 -1.88
N THR A 227 8.01 8.96 -2.35
CA THR A 227 6.69 8.69 -1.77
C THR A 227 6.59 7.23 -1.38
N ILE A 228 5.86 6.96 -0.29
CA ILE A 228 5.54 5.57 0.04
C ILE A 228 4.74 4.95 -1.09
N HIS A 229 5.07 3.73 -1.47
CA HIS A 229 4.52 3.12 -2.68
C HIS A 229 4.01 1.70 -2.47
N TYR A 230 4.78 0.86 -1.75
CA TYR A 230 4.42 -0.55 -1.57
C TYR A 230 4.90 -1.07 -0.21
N GLN A 231 4.04 -1.86 0.42
CA GLN A 231 4.31 -2.59 1.65
C GLN A 231 4.72 -4.02 1.31
N MET A 232 5.94 -4.45 1.68
CA MET A 232 6.37 -5.82 1.45
C MET A 232 5.95 -6.76 2.59
N GLY A 233 5.90 -6.26 3.81
CA GLY A 233 5.36 -6.96 4.97
C GLY A 233 3.84 -7.02 5.00
N GLY A 234 3.28 -7.72 5.97
CA GLY A 234 1.82 -7.84 6.15
C GLY A 234 1.41 -9.07 6.94
N ILE A 235 0.25 -9.60 6.63
CA ILE A 235 -0.30 -10.82 7.24
C ILE A 235 0.49 -12.03 6.70
N PRO A 236 1.18 -12.83 7.56
CA PRO A 236 2.01 -13.95 7.10
C PRO A 236 1.18 -15.04 6.47
N THR A 237 1.62 -15.54 5.31
CA THR A 237 0.92 -16.60 4.59
C THR A 237 1.88 -17.66 4.06
N ASN A 238 1.37 -18.87 3.88
CA ASN A 238 2.05 -19.88 3.07
C ASN A 238 1.79 -19.67 1.57
N ILE A 239 2.38 -20.53 0.73
CA ILE A 239 2.26 -20.45 -0.75
C ILE A 239 0.84 -20.62 -1.28
N ASN A 240 -0.09 -21.13 -0.48
CA ASN A 240 -1.51 -21.28 -0.82
C ASN A 240 -2.36 -20.11 -0.34
N GLY A 241 -1.74 -19.03 0.16
CA GLY A 241 -2.44 -17.88 0.71
C GLY A 241 -3.11 -18.11 2.07
N GLN A 242 -2.95 -19.30 2.70
CA GLN A 242 -3.45 -19.52 4.05
C GLN A 242 -2.67 -18.67 5.05
N VAL A 243 -3.36 -17.91 5.89
CA VAL A 243 -2.74 -17.18 6.99
C VAL A 243 -2.15 -18.15 7.99
N VAL A 244 -0.92 -17.89 8.42
CA VAL A 244 -0.21 -18.74 9.39
C VAL A 244 0.10 -17.97 10.67
N GLU A 245 0.19 -18.74 11.77
CA GLU A 245 0.73 -18.30 13.04
C GLU A 245 1.87 -19.25 13.46
N THR A 246 2.91 -18.73 14.09
CA THR A 246 4.02 -19.57 14.54
C THR A 246 3.73 -20.09 15.95
N VAL A 247 3.56 -21.40 16.08
CA VAL A 247 3.34 -22.10 17.35
C VAL A 247 4.49 -23.06 17.60
N ASN A 248 5.25 -22.87 18.69
CA ASN A 248 6.42 -23.66 19.02
C ASN A 248 7.50 -23.73 17.91
N GLY A 249 7.65 -22.65 17.13
CA GLY A 249 8.62 -22.58 16.04
C GLY A 249 8.16 -23.19 14.71
N GLU A 250 6.92 -23.65 14.62
CA GLU A 250 6.31 -24.17 13.39
C GLU A 250 5.14 -23.29 12.94
N ASP A 251 5.08 -23.01 11.64
CA ASP A 251 3.97 -22.27 11.05
C ASP A 251 2.74 -23.17 10.88
N ARG A 252 1.65 -22.75 11.49
CA ARG A 252 0.36 -23.45 11.44
C ARG A 252 -0.69 -22.57 10.76
N PRO A 253 -1.42 -23.09 9.75
CA PRO A 253 -2.51 -22.37 9.14
C PRO A 253 -3.66 -22.10 10.13
N ILE A 254 -4.14 -20.87 10.14
CA ILE A 254 -5.39 -20.48 10.82
C ILE A 254 -6.53 -20.92 9.91
N LYS A 255 -7.36 -21.85 10.39
CA LYS A 255 -8.46 -22.38 9.59
C LYS A 255 -9.51 -21.31 9.29
N GLY A 256 -10.02 -21.34 8.04
CA GLY A 256 -11.01 -20.39 7.57
C GLY A 256 -10.43 -19.01 7.19
N LEU A 257 -9.09 -18.81 7.20
CA LEU A 257 -8.50 -17.52 6.91
C LEU A 257 -7.40 -17.58 5.84
N TYR A 258 -7.51 -16.67 4.87
CA TYR A 258 -6.55 -16.45 3.79
C TYR A 258 -6.20 -14.97 3.66
N ALA A 259 -5.03 -14.67 3.08
CA ALA A 259 -4.66 -13.33 2.68
C ALA A 259 -3.82 -13.37 1.39
N VAL A 260 -4.04 -12.43 0.49
CA VAL A 260 -3.33 -12.33 -0.79
C VAL A 260 -3.07 -10.88 -1.17
N GLY A 261 -2.07 -10.66 -2.00
CA GLY A 261 -1.69 -9.33 -2.46
C GLY A 261 -0.99 -8.50 -1.38
N GLU A 262 -1.01 -7.19 -1.52
CA GLU A 262 -0.19 -6.27 -0.72
C GLU A 262 -0.48 -6.29 0.80
N CYS A 263 -1.64 -6.77 1.24
CA CYS A 263 -1.90 -6.96 2.67
C CYS A 263 -1.25 -8.21 3.27
N SER A 264 -0.79 -9.14 2.42
CA SER A 264 -0.18 -10.41 2.83
C SER A 264 1.34 -10.37 2.76
N CYS A 265 2.00 -11.24 3.51
CA CYS A 265 3.44 -11.45 3.46
C CYS A 265 3.75 -12.94 3.23
N VAL A 266 3.99 -13.30 1.97
CA VAL A 266 4.49 -14.61 1.58
C VAL A 266 6.03 -14.60 1.42
N SER A 267 6.68 -13.51 1.80
CA SER A 267 8.13 -13.26 1.80
C SER A 267 8.83 -13.31 0.44
N VAL A 268 8.09 -13.21 -0.68
CA VAL A 268 8.68 -13.26 -2.03
C VAL A 268 9.35 -11.97 -2.48
N HIS A 269 9.08 -10.86 -1.80
CA HIS A 269 9.59 -9.55 -2.19
C HIS A 269 10.86 -9.13 -1.44
N GLY A 270 11.15 -9.78 -0.31
CA GLY A 270 12.24 -9.36 0.58
C GLY A 270 12.06 -7.91 1.05
N ALA A 271 13.17 -7.20 1.23
CA ALA A 271 13.15 -5.81 1.71
C ALA A 271 12.85 -4.77 0.62
N ASN A 272 12.86 -5.15 -0.67
CA ASN A 272 12.65 -4.22 -1.78
C ASN A 272 12.12 -4.94 -3.03
N ARG A 273 10.84 -4.78 -3.30
CA ARG A 273 10.12 -5.41 -4.40
C ARG A 273 10.64 -4.93 -5.77
N LEU A 274 10.86 -5.86 -6.70
CA LEU A 274 11.17 -5.53 -8.08
C LEU A 274 9.94 -4.94 -8.80
N GLY A 275 10.17 -4.00 -9.69
CA GLY A 275 9.13 -3.43 -10.55
C GLY A 275 8.34 -4.52 -11.28
N THR A 276 7.04 -4.32 -11.46
CA THR A 276 6.04 -5.23 -12.04
C THR A 276 5.61 -6.41 -11.15
N ASN A 277 6.42 -6.83 -10.19
CA ASN A 277 6.13 -8.02 -9.39
C ASN A 277 4.91 -7.87 -8.46
N SER A 278 4.45 -6.65 -8.14
CA SER A 278 3.22 -6.51 -7.35
C SER A 278 1.98 -7.04 -8.08
N LEU A 279 1.87 -6.74 -9.39
CA LEU A 279 0.76 -7.24 -10.18
C LEU A 279 0.85 -8.75 -10.42
N LEU A 280 2.06 -9.28 -10.56
CA LEU A 280 2.29 -10.73 -10.70
C LEU A 280 1.92 -11.47 -9.41
N ASP A 281 2.28 -10.93 -8.26
CA ASP A 281 1.92 -11.44 -6.93
C ASP A 281 0.40 -11.60 -6.79
N LEU A 282 -0.37 -10.56 -7.10
CA LEU A 282 -1.83 -10.59 -7.04
C LEU A 282 -2.42 -11.77 -7.83
N LEU A 283 -1.91 -12.02 -9.04
CA LEU A 283 -2.40 -13.09 -9.92
C LEU A 283 -1.99 -14.48 -9.43
N VAL A 284 -0.71 -14.63 -9.04
CA VAL A 284 -0.16 -15.94 -8.65
C VAL A 284 -0.78 -16.42 -7.36
N PHE A 285 -0.72 -15.60 -6.30
CA PHE A 285 -1.23 -16.01 -4.99
C PHE A 285 -2.74 -15.90 -4.88
N GLY A 286 -3.39 -14.98 -5.61
CA GLY A 286 -4.84 -14.96 -5.75
C GLY A 286 -5.37 -16.26 -6.37
N LYS A 287 -4.71 -16.74 -7.44
CA LYS A 287 -5.06 -18.04 -8.04
C LYS A 287 -4.76 -19.20 -7.11
N ALA A 288 -3.59 -19.23 -6.47
CA ALA A 288 -3.22 -20.31 -5.55
C ALA A 288 -4.20 -20.43 -4.37
N ALA A 289 -4.60 -19.30 -3.77
CA ALA A 289 -5.62 -19.28 -2.73
C ALA A 289 -6.98 -19.76 -3.23
N GLY A 290 -7.41 -19.31 -4.40
CA GLY A 290 -8.67 -19.75 -5.02
C GLY A 290 -8.68 -21.26 -5.29
N ASP A 291 -7.64 -21.80 -5.88
CA ASP A 291 -7.50 -23.23 -6.15
C ASP A 291 -7.51 -24.05 -4.83
N HIS A 292 -6.80 -23.55 -3.81
CA HIS A 292 -6.76 -24.22 -2.49
C HIS A 292 -8.12 -24.18 -1.79
N ILE A 293 -8.83 -23.05 -1.83
CA ILE A 293 -10.18 -22.92 -1.26
C ILE A 293 -11.14 -23.90 -1.95
N ILE A 294 -11.13 -23.96 -3.29
CA ILE A 294 -11.98 -24.89 -4.07
C ILE A 294 -11.70 -26.34 -3.69
N ALA A 295 -10.43 -26.72 -3.53
CA ALA A 295 -10.03 -28.09 -3.19
C ALA A 295 -10.44 -28.49 -1.74
N ASN A 296 -10.51 -27.53 -0.82
CA ASN A 296 -10.69 -27.79 0.60
C ASN A 296 -12.05 -27.32 1.17
N THR A 297 -12.87 -26.63 0.36
CA THR A 297 -14.17 -26.10 0.78
C THR A 297 -15.26 -26.71 -0.09
N LYS A 298 -16.26 -27.30 0.55
CA LYS A 298 -17.37 -27.91 -0.18
C LYS A 298 -18.51 -26.91 -0.35
N ALA A 299 -18.89 -26.65 -1.60
CA ALA A 299 -20.05 -25.80 -1.90
C ALA A 299 -21.33 -26.35 -1.23
N GLY A 300 -22.10 -25.47 -0.58
CA GLY A 300 -23.32 -25.83 0.12
C GLY A 300 -23.12 -26.59 1.45
N ALA A 301 -21.89 -26.75 1.92
CA ALA A 301 -21.66 -27.28 3.27
C ALA A 301 -22.21 -26.30 4.33
N ALA A 302 -22.56 -26.84 5.49
CA ALA A 302 -23.02 -26.02 6.61
C ALA A 302 -21.97 -24.99 7.01
N LEU A 303 -22.42 -23.78 7.29
CA LEU A 303 -21.54 -22.73 7.81
C LEU A 303 -21.11 -23.08 9.24
N PRO A 304 -19.88 -22.71 9.65
CA PRO A 304 -19.44 -22.90 11.02
C PRO A 304 -20.28 -22.04 11.96
N ASN A 305 -20.56 -22.52 13.17
CA ASN A 305 -21.37 -21.78 14.13
C ASN A 305 -20.67 -20.48 14.56
N LEU A 306 -21.44 -19.40 14.63
CA LEU A 306 -20.99 -18.15 15.22
C LEU A 306 -20.98 -18.25 16.75
N PRO A 307 -20.00 -17.67 17.44
CA PRO A 307 -20.06 -17.51 18.88
C PRO A 307 -21.20 -16.56 19.27
N ALA A 308 -21.77 -16.75 20.47
CA ALA A 308 -22.90 -15.93 20.94
C ALA A 308 -22.54 -14.44 21.09
N ASP A 309 -21.27 -14.13 21.31
CA ASP A 309 -20.69 -12.81 21.50
C ASP A 309 -20.00 -12.25 20.23
N ALA A 310 -20.33 -12.80 19.05
CA ALA A 310 -19.67 -12.51 17.79
C ALA A 310 -19.57 -11.01 17.45
N THR A 311 -20.49 -10.18 17.94
CA THR A 311 -20.55 -8.73 17.67
C THR A 311 -20.10 -7.87 18.84
N ASP A 312 -19.93 -8.41 20.03
CA ASP A 312 -19.74 -7.65 21.27
C ASP A 312 -18.49 -6.76 21.22
N PHE A 313 -17.40 -7.29 20.71
CA PHE A 313 -16.15 -6.53 20.57
C PHE A 313 -16.31 -5.32 19.63
N THR A 314 -16.95 -5.53 18.49
CA THR A 314 -17.21 -4.47 17.50
C THR A 314 -18.17 -3.42 18.07
N LEU A 315 -19.26 -3.85 18.67
CA LEU A 315 -20.25 -2.96 19.29
C LEU A 315 -19.62 -2.12 20.41
N ALA A 316 -18.80 -2.73 21.27
CA ALA A 316 -18.10 -2.01 22.33
C ALA A 316 -17.17 -0.91 21.78
N ARG A 317 -16.53 -1.13 20.62
CA ARG A 317 -15.71 -0.12 19.95
C ARG A 317 -16.56 1.01 19.37
N LEU A 318 -17.63 0.68 18.67
CA LEU A 318 -18.53 1.68 18.07
C LEU A 318 -19.20 2.54 19.14
N ASN A 319 -19.79 1.92 20.14
CA ASN A 319 -20.44 2.61 21.27
C ASN A 319 -19.50 3.55 22.00
N ARG A 320 -18.22 3.18 22.16
CA ARG A 320 -17.23 4.07 22.78
C ARG A 320 -16.98 5.32 21.91
N LEU A 321 -16.96 5.18 20.58
CA LEU A 321 -16.78 6.30 19.68
C LEU A 321 -18.02 7.20 19.66
N GLU A 322 -19.22 6.64 19.67
CA GLU A 322 -20.48 7.38 19.71
C GLU A 322 -20.70 8.10 21.05
N ALA A 323 -20.29 7.48 22.15
CA ALA A 323 -20.43 8.09 23.49
C ALA A 323 -19.45 9.24 23.74
N ALA A 324 -18.45 9.45 22.90
CA ALA A 324 -17.47 10.51 23.07
C ALA A 324 -18.08 11.88 22.74
N SER A 325 -18.19 12.76 23.75
CA SER A 325 -18.78 14.10 23.64
C SER A 325 -17.76 15.23 23.47
N SER A 326 -16.46 14.91 23.51
CA SER A 326 -15.36 15.88 23.39
C SER A 326 -14.10 15.20 22.87
N GLY A 327 -13.18 15.98 22.32
CA GLY A 327 -11.87 15.52 21.83
C GLY A 327 -11.45 16.21 20.53
N GLU A 328 -10.56 15.63 19.78
CA GLU A 328 -9.98 16.18 18.56
C GLU A 328 -10.64 15.58 17.30
N TYR A 329 -10.67 16.32 16.21
CA TYR A 329 -11.15 15.79 14.93
C TYR A 329 -10.24 14.65 14.44
N ALA A 330 -10.85 13.58 13.91
CA ALA A 330 -10.13 12.43 13.35
C ALA A 330 -9.13 12.81 12.27
N GLN A 331 -9.48 13.83 11.49
CA GLN A 331 -8.62 14.31 10.42
C GLN A 331 -7.32 14.89 10.98
N ASP A 332 -7.37 15.59 12.11
CA ASP A 332 -6.17 16.17 12.73
C ASP A 332 -5.26 15.08 13.29
N ILE A 333 -5.86 14.10 14.00
CA ILE A 333 -5.12 12.92 14.48
C ILE A 333 -4.50 12.14 13.33
N ALA A 334 -5.24 11.94 12.23
CA ALA A 334 -4.74 11.25 11.05
C ALA A 334 -3.61 12.04 10.35
N ASN A 335 -3.70 13.36 10.31
CA ASN A 335 -2.64 14.21 9.75
C ASN A 335 -1.38 14.16 10.59
N ASP A 336 -1.50 14.24 11.91
CA ASP A 336 -0.37 14.10 12.83
C ASP A 336 0.29 12.71 12.70
N MET A 337 -0.50 11.65 12.62
CA MET A 337 0.01 10.29 12.36
C MET A 337 0.82 10.23 11.07
N ARG A 338 0.28 10.78 9.98
CA ARG A 338 0.96 10.80 8.68
C ARG A 338 2.28 11.54 8.73
N ALA A 339 2.32 12.70 9.41
CA ALA A 339 3.54 13.48 9.60
C ALA A 339 4.59 12.73 10.44
N ILE A 340 4.15 12.07 11.52
CA ILE A 340 5.03 11.25 12.37
C ILE A 340 5.62 10.10 11.58
N MET A 341 4.80 9.35 10.83
CA MET A 341 5.26 8.23 10.00
C MET A 341 6.22 8.70 8.90
N GLN A 342 5.92 9.80 8.22
CA GLN A 342 6.79 10.38 7.20
C GLN A 342 8.16 10.74 7.75
N THR A 343 8.21 11.31 8.95
CA THR A 343 9.45 11.79 9.57
C THR A 343 10.28 10.65 10.17
N HIS A 344 9.63 9.74 10.91
CA HIS A 344 10.32 8.78 11.78
C HIS A 344 10.42 7.36 11.18
N ALA A 345 9.56 7.04 10.20
CA ALA A 345 9.59 5.78 9.45
C ALA A 345 9.80 5.99 7.94
N GLY A 346 10.37 7.13 7.56
CA GLY A 346 10.62 7.55 6.18
C GLY A 346 11.77 6.82 5.49
N VAL A 347 12.35 7.47 4.48
CA VAL A 347 13.46 6.93 3.67
C VAL A 347 14.70 6.66 4.53
N PHE A 348 15.00 7.55 5.49
CA PHE A 348 16.08 7.40 6.46
C PHE A 348 15.52 7.10 7.83
N ARG A 349 16.09 6.10 8.50
CA ARG A 349 15.66 5.65 9.83
C ARG A 349 16.90 5.43 10.70
N SER A 350 16.89 6.01 11.89
CA SER A 350 17.86 5.75 12.95
C SER A 350 17.14 5.26 14.19
N GLN A 351 17.84 4.60 15.08
CA GLN A 351 17.24 4.15 16.34
C GLN A 351 16.59 5.30 17.11
N GLU A 352 17.30 6.42 17.25
CA GLU A 352 16.80 7.60 17.93
C GLU A 352 15.52 8.17 17.31
N SER A 353 15.49 8.30 15.98
CA SER A 353 14.30 8.78 15.25
C SER A 353 13.13 7.81 15.40
N MET A 354 13.36 6.51 15.31
CA MET A 354 12.30 5.50 15.47
C MET A 354 11.75 5.47 16.88
N ASP A 355 12.59 5.57 17.91
CA ASP A 355 12.17 5.62 19.31
C ASP A 355 11.30 6.85 19.59
N GLU A 356 11.65 8.00 19.00
CA GLU A 356 10.82 9.20 19.08
C GLU A 356 9.48 9.00 18.35
N GLY A 357 9.49 8.39 17.18
CA GLY A 357 8.28 8.04 16.42
C GLY A 357 7.34 7.15 17.22
N VAL A 358 7.85 6.11 17.85
CA VAL A 358 7.07 5.20 18.73
C VAL A 358 6.41 5.97 19.87
N ARG A 359 7.17 6.85 20.56
CA ARG A 359 6.61 7.68 21.64
C ARG A 359 5.49 8.60 21.16
N LYS A 360 5.68 9.25 20.00
CA LYS A 360 4.67 10.13 19.40
C LYS A 360 3.41 9.38 18.97
N ILE A 361 3.55 8.21 18.36
CA ILE A 361 2.40 7.37 17.97
C ILE A 361 1.65 6.87 19.21
N ALA A 362 2.36 6.49 20.27
CA ALA A 362 1.70 6.11 21.54
C ALA A 362 0.87 7.25 22.12
N ALA A 363 1.43 8.46 22.19
CA ALA A 363 0.71 9.65 22.67
C ALA A 363 -0.50 9.98 21.75
N LEU A 364 -0.34 9.82 20.43
CA LEU A 364 -1.42 10.05 19.48
C LEU A 364 -2.56 9.04 19.66
N ARG A 365 -2.24 7.78 19.96
CA ARG A 365 -3.24 6.75 20.26
C ARG A 365 -4.09 7.09 21.48
N GLU A 366 -3.49 7.66 22.52
CA GLU A 366 -4.21 8.13 23.70
C GLU A 366 -5.16 9.29 23.35
N ARG A 367 -4.72 10.27 22.55
CA ARG A 367 -5.56 11.36 22.04
C ARG A 367 -6.78 10.83 21.27
N GLY A 368 -6.58 9.79 20.43
CA GLY A 368 -7.65 9.17 19.65
C GLY A 368 -8.69 8.40 20.47
N GLN A 369 -8.43 8.10 21.75
CA GLN A 369 -9.40 7.46 22.64
C GLN A 369 -10.47 8.41 23.17
N HIS A 370 -10.24 9.72 23.13
CA HIS A 370 -11.08 10.79 23.67
C HIS A 370 -11.72 11.65 22.57
N ARG A 371 -12.20 11.06 21.49
CA ARG A 371 -12.61 11.77 20.31
C ARG A 371 -14.08 12.24 20.35
N PRO A 372 -14.44 13.46 19.84
CA PRO A 372 -15.80 13.78 19.43
C PRO A 372 -16.12 13.08 18.10
N ALA A 373 -17.37 12.80 17.92
CA ALA A 373 -17.93 12.23 16.69
C ALA A 373 -17.67 13.13 15.47
#